data_5d757450000e41bd8a713da7094f1a9d
#
_entry.id   5d757450000e41bd8a713da7094f1a9d
#
_cell.length_a   1.000
_cell.length_b   1.000
_cell.length_c   1.000
_cell.angle_alpha   90.00
_cell.angle_beta   90.00
_cell.angle_gamma   90.00
#
_symmetry.space_group_name_H-M   'P 1'
#
loop_
_entity.id
_entity.type
_entity.pdbx_description
1 polymer ?
#
loop_
_entity_poly.entity_id
_entity_poly.type
_entity_poly.pdbx_seq_one_letter_code
_entity_poly.pdbx_strand_id
1 'polypeptide(L)'
;MCQHPPDGLFSPGSARSVPAADDVQTGRLLDETAADLALRATRYLRTRFRERVTIGDLSAHLAYSPSHLTRVFTSVVGTSPMDYLAAWRLHEAKHLLVSHGLGVAETCHEVGYSSVGTFNRRFLRDVGTQPGALRRIADRIAERTLPAVSLLVPAAGRIRIRLDIPEEMRRTLGPAPYQWVGTFARPVPSGLPTSGTLRRHIDEIELPMVPGS
;
A
#
# COMPACT_ATOMS: atom_id res chain seq x y z
N MET A 1 -29.85 -74.91 -15.97
CA MET A 1 -28.39 -74.83 -16.17
C MET A 1 -27.97 -73.40 -15.83
N CYS A 2 -27.67 -73.16 -14.59
CA CYS A 2 -27.36 -71.85 -14.03
C CYS A 2 -25.87 -71.64 -14.09
N GLN A 3 -25.42 -70.52 -14.58
CA GLN A 3 -24.07 -70.07 -14.39
C GLN A 3 -24.08 -68.64 -13.77
N HIS A 4 -23.47 -68.57 -12.60
CA HIS A 4 -23.23 -67.37 -11.82
C HIS A 4 -22.14 -66.53 -12.48
N PRO A 5 -22.18 -65.21 -12.47
CA PRO A 5 -21.04 -64.35 -12.72
C PRO A 5 -20.29 -64.02 -11.41
N PRO A 6 -18.99 -63.74 -11.49
CA PRO A 6 -18.13 -63.56 -10.34
C PRO A 6 -18.14 -62.15 -9.74
N ASP A 7 -17.81 -62.12 -8.45
CA ASP A 7 -17.63 -60.92 -7.64
C ASP A 7 -16.59 -59.95 -8.23
N GLY A 8 -16.99 -58.71 -8.42
CA GLY A 8 -16.13 -57.58 -8.81
C GLY A 8 -16.01 -56.55 -7.68
N LEU A 9 -14.84 -56.46 -7.12
CA LEU A 9 -14.39 -55.56 -6.08
C LEU A 9 -14.87 -54.08 -6.26
N PHE A 10 -15.60 -53.62 -5.30
CA PHE A 10 -15.75 -52.21 -5.05
C PHE A 10 -14.62 -51.77 -4.09
N SER A 11 -13.63 -51.05 -4.60
CA SER A 11 -12.70 -50.25 -3.79
C SER A 11 -13.41 -49.04 -3.25
N PRO A 12 -13.36 -48.75 -1.96
CA PRO A 12 -13.91 -47.50 -1.41
C PRO A 12 -13.01 -46.35 -1.83
N GLY A 13 -13.63 -45.41 -2.54
CA GLY A 13 -13.00 -44.15 -2.96
C GLY A 13 -12.43 -43.43 -1.73
N SER A 14 -11.22 -42.95 -1.92
CA SER A 14 -10.48 -42.04 -1.05
C SER A 14 -11.39 -40.91 -0.54
N ALA A 15 -11.76 -40.99 0.71
CA ALA A 15 -12.37 -39.92 1.44
C ALA A 15 -11.35 -38.75 1.51
N ARG A 16 -11.63 -37.66 0.83
CA ARG A 16 -10.92 -36.40 1.09
C ARG A 16 -11.20 -36.05 2.54
N SER A 17 -10.17 -36.11 3.36
CA SER A 17 -10.21 -35.64 4.73
C SER A 17 -10.61 -34.18 4.73
N VAL A 18 -11.77 -33.88 5.29
CA VAL A 18 -12.17 -32.52 5.66
C VAL A 18 -11.17 -32.08 6.74
N PRO A 19 -10.48 -30.95 6.61
CA PRO A 19 -9.58 -30.47 7.66
C PRO A 19 -10.38 -30.33 8.95
N ALA A 20 -9.82 -30.81 10.05
CA ALA A 20 -10.44 -30.73 11.37
C ALA A 20 -10.67 -29.26 11.76
N ALA A 21 -11.73 -28.99 12.51
CA ALA A 21 -12.09 -27.66 12.96
C ALA A 21 -10.93 -26.93 13.69
N ASP A 22 -10.04 -27.69 14.31
CA ASP A 22 -8.84 -27.19 14.99
C ASP A 22 -7.80 -26.60 14.02
N ASP A 23 -7.66 -27.16 12.80
CA ASP A 23 -6.72 -26.62 11.79
C ASP A 23 -7.18 -25.26 11.25
N VAL A 24 -8.48 -25.09 11.09
CA VAL A 24 -9.07 -23.80 10.66
C VAL A 24 -8.93 -22.75 11.76
N GLN A 25 -9.13 -23.13 13.01
CA GLN A 25 -9.00 -22.23 14.15
C GLN A 25 -7.53 -21.82 14.38
N THR A 26 -6.59 -22.74 14.22
CA THR A 26 -5.15 -22.48 14.35
C THR A 26 -4.65 -21.56 13.23
N GLY A 27 -5.09 -21.77 11.99
CA GLY A 27 -4.77 -20.90 10.86
C GLY A 27 -5.29 -19.47 11.08
N ARG A 28 -6.50 -19.32 11.58
CA ARG A 28 -7.10 -18.01 11.88
C ARG A 28 -6.38 -17.26 13.01
N LEU A 29 -5.97 -17.98 14.07
CA LEU A 29 -5.20 -17.38 15.17
C LEU A 29 -3.80 -16.96 14.75
N LEU A 30 -3.14 -17.73 13.84
CA LEU A 30 -1.83 -17.37 13.29
C LEU A 30 -1.93 -16.14 12.39
N ASP A 31 -2.99 -16.00 11.59
CA ASP A 31 -3.23 -14.83 10.73
C ASP A 31 -3.53 -13.58 11.57
N GLU A 32 -4.33 -13.69 12.63
CA GLU A 32 -4.59 -12.59 13.57
C GLU A 32 -3.30 -12.11 14.26
N THR A 33 -2.45 -13.02 14.68
CA THR A 33 -1.15 -12.71 15.30
C THR A 33 -0.19 -12.03 14.31
N ALA A 34 -0.13 -12.50 13.06
CA ALA A 34 0.69 -11.90 12.01
C ALA A 34 0.23 -10.47 11.68
N ALA A 35 -1.09 -10.26 11.57
CA ALA A 35 -1.68 -8.96 11.33
C ALA A 35 -1.44 -7.98 12.50
N ASP A 36 -1.54 -8.45 13.75
CA ASP A 36 -1.23 -7.63 14.93
C ASP A 36 0.24 -7.20 14.95
N LEU A 37 1.16 -8.12 14.69
CA LEU A 37 2.59 -7.82 14.62
C LEU A 37 2.87 -6.78 13.52
N ALA A 38 2.29 -6.95 12.34
CA ALA A 38 2.42 -6.01 11.24
C ALA A 38 1.85 -4.63 11.59
N LEU A 39 0.71 -4.57 12.27
CA LEU A 39 0.09 -3.33 12.74
C LEU A 39 0.95 -2.60 13.77
N ARG A 40 1.50 -3.32 14.74
CA ARG A 40 2.42 -2.76 15.75
C ARG A 40 3.71 -2.23 15.09
N ALA A 41 4.28 -2.99 14.15
CA ALA A 41 5.42 -2.54 13.36
C ALA A 41 5.12 -1.27 12.56
N THR A 42 3.98 -1.23 11.88
CA THR A 42 3.51 -0.07 11.12
C THR A 42 3.37 1.16 12.01
N ARG A 43 2.76 1.02 13.18
CA ARG A 43 2.61 2.10 14.15
C ARG A 43 3.96 2.64 14.61
N TYR A 44 4.89 1.75 14.98
CA TYR A 44 6.24 2.14 15.36
C TYR A 44 6.95 2.95 14.26
N LEU A 45 6.91 2.45 13.02
CA LEU A 45 7.54 3.11 11.88
C LEU A 45 6.92 4.48 11.58
N ARG A 46 5.59 4.60 11.68
CA ARG A 46 4.87 5.87 11.44
C ARG A 46 5.12 6.91 12.54
N THR A 47 5.22 6.50 13.78
CA THR A 47 5.48 7.45 14.88
C THR A 47 6.92 7.93 14.93
N ARG A 48 7.86 7.13 14.41
CA ARG A 48 9.30 7.42 14.46
C ARG A 48 9.92 7.69 13.08
N PHE A 49 9.15 8.02 12.08
CA PHE A 49 9.65 8.16 10.70
C PHE A 49 10.72 9.26 10.55
N ARG A 50 10.71 10.27 11.42
CA ARG A 50 11.70 11.36 11.43
C ARG A 50 13.06 10.92 12.00
N GLU A 51 13.07 9.87 12.81
CA GLU A 51 14.27 9.36 13.47
C GLU A 51 15.05 8.40 12.54
N ARG A 52 16.32 8.15 12.90
CA ARG A 52 17.08 7.10 12.23
C ARG A 52 16.63 5.73 12.74
N VAL A 53 15.67 5.13 12.09
CA VAL A 53 15.16 3.79 12.43
C VAL A 53 15.81 2.74 11.55
N THR A 54 16.30 1.67 12.17
CA THR A 54 16.82 0.46 11.52
C THR A 54 15.91 -0.74 11.77
N ILE A 55 16.09 -1.82 11.00
CA ILE A 55 15.39 -3.07 11.27
C ILE A 55 15.75 -3.65 12.64
N GLY A 56 16.97 -3.40 13.13
CA GLY A 56 17.42 -3.79 14.47
C GLY A 56 16.62 -3.09 15.57
N ASP A 57 16.41 -1.78 15.45
CA ASP A 57 15.61 -1.00 16.42
C ASP A 57 14.17 -1.49 16.48
N LEU A 58 13.57 -1.73 15.31
CA LEU A 58 12.20 -2.26 15.21
C LEU A 58 12.09 -3.67 15.82
N SER A 59 13.06 -4.52 15.54
CA SER A 59 13.12 -5.90 16.05
C SER A 59 13.30 -5.93 17.57
N ALA A 60 14.20 -5.11 18.11
CA ALA A 60 14.40 -4.98 19.55
C ALA A 60 13.11 -4.48 20.25
N HIS A 61 12.43 -3.49 19.66
CA HIS A 61 11.18 -2.96 20.21
C HIS A 61 10.05 -3.98 20.25
N LEU A 62 9.95 -4.81 19.23
CA LEU A 62 8.87 -5.80 19.11
C LEU A 62 9.22 -7.16 19.73
N ALA A 63 10.47 -7.36 20.18
CA ALA A 63 11.01 -8.60 20.73
C ALA A 63 10.99 -9.79 19.74
N TYR A 64 11.25 -9.52 18.45
CA TYR A 64 11.36 -10.54 17.41
C TYR A 64 12.72 -10.45 16.70
N SER A 65 13.14 -11.54 16.05
CA SER A 65 14.33 -11.50 15.21
C SER A 65 14.08 -10.67 13.93
N PRO A 66 15.10 -9.96 13.39
CA PRO A 66 14.97 -9.18 12.15
C PRO A 66 14.40 -9.98 10.97
N SER A 67 14.85 -11.22 10.81
CA SER A 67 14.42 -12.10 9.72
C SER A 67 12.95 -12.51 9.85
N HIS A 68 12.52 -12.89 11.06
CA HIS A 68 11.11 -13.23 11.32
C HIS A 68 10.21 -12.05 11.09
N LEU A 69 10.55 -10.90 11.68
CA LEU A 69 9.78 -9.68 11.54
C LEU A 69 9.65 -9.23 10.07
N THR A 70 10.75 -9.25 9.32
CA THR A 70 10.74 -8.90 7.90
C THR A 70 9.84 -9.83 7.10
N ARG A 71 9.91 -11.14 7.35
CA ARG A 71 9.08 -12.13 6.66
C ARG A 71 7.60 -11.94 6.96
N VAL A 72 7.23 -11.83 8.24
CA VAL A 72 5.82 -11.63 8.65
C VAL A 72 5.29 -10.29 8.14
N PHE A 73 6.04 -9.23 8.30
CA PHE A 73 5.62 -7.92 7.81
C PHE A 73 5.42 -7.94 6.29
N THR A 74 6.34 -8.53 5.54
CA THR A 74 6.23 -8.61 4.07
C THR A 74 5.06 -9.47 3.62
N SER A 75 4.75 -10.57 4.32
CA SER A 75 3.58 -11.41 3.98
C SER A 75 2.25 -10.69 4.19
N VAL A 76 2.16 -9.79 5.19
CA VAL A 76 0.93 -9.05 5.50
C VAL A 76 0.82 -7.75 4.71
N VAL A 77 1.93 -6.97 4.65
CA VAL A 77 1.93 -5.61 4.07
C VAL A 77 2.36 -5.61 2.60
N GLY A 78 2.98 -6.69 2.12
CA GLY A 78 3.43 -6.83 0.72
C GLY A 78 4.74 -6.11 0.41
N THR A 79 5.41 -5.50 1.40
CA THR A 79 6.71 -4.82 1.24
C THR A 79 7.55 -4.94 2.50
N SER A 80 8.87 -4.71 2.41
CA SER A 80 9.73 -4.76 3.60
C SER A 80 9.44 -3.61 4.57
N PRO A 81 9.72 -3.76 5.89
CA PRO A 81 9.53 -2.69 6.86
C PRO A 81 10.29 -1.40 6.50
N MET A 82 11.51 -1.52 5.98
CA MET A 82 12.33 -0.35 5.62
C MET A 82 11.85 0.33 4.33
N ASP A 83 11.33 -0.41 3.37
CA ASP A 83 10.70 0.18 2.18
C ASP A 83 9.38 0.84 2.53
N TYR A 84 8.61 0.26 3.46
CA TYR A 84 7.42 0.88 4.02
C TYR A 84 7.76 2.22 4.69
N LEU A 85 8.78 2.26 5.56
CA LEU A 85 9.25 3.50 6.19
C LEU A 85 9.65 4.54 5.15
N ALA A 86 10.39 4.13 4.12
CA ALA A 86 10.81 5.04 3.06
C ALA A 86 9.61 5.61 2.27
N ALA A 87 8.62 4.76 1.95
CA ALA A 87 7.39 5.21 1.29
C ALA A 87 6.58 6.16 2.18
N TRP A 88 6.48 5.90 3.48
CA TRP A 88 5.83 6.80 4.43
C TRP A 88 6.52 8.16 4.52
N ARG A 89 7.85 8.19 4.59
CA ARG A 89 8.64 9.44 4.53
C ARG A 89 8.36 10.25 3.28
N LEU A 90 8.26 9.59 2.12
CA LEU A 90 7.94 10.28 0.86
C LEU A 90 6.49 10.75 0.80
N HIS A 91 5.57 10.04 1.46
CA HIS A 91 4.18 10.49 1.63
C HIS A 91 4.13 11.80 2.42
N GLU A 92 4.79 11.86 3.57
CA GLU A 92 4.90 13.06 4.39
C GLU A 92 5.64 14.19 3.66
N ALA A 93 6.72 13.87 2.93
CA ALA A 93 7.44 14.86 2.13
C ALA A 93 6.55 15.52 1.07
N LYS A 94 5.71 14.74 0.38
CA LYS A 94 4.74 15.30 -0.57
C LYS A 94 3.78 16.26 0.12
N HIS A 95 3.29 15.89 1.29
CA HIS A 95 2.39 16.75 2.08
C HIS A 95 3.07 18.07 2.48
N LEU A 96 4.31 18.02 3.00
CA LEU A 96 5.06 19.21 3.40
C LEU A 96 5.36 20.13 2.22
N LEU A 97 5.76 19.57 1.08
CA LEU A 97 6.06 20.34 -0.12
C LEU A 97 4.82 21.03 -0.72
N VAL A 98 3.67 20.34 -0.72
CA VAL A 98 2.46 20.79 -1.40
C VAL A 98 1.60 21.66 -0.50
N SER A 99 1.37 21.24 0.76
CA SER A 99 0.41 21.89 1.65
C SER A 99 1.05 22.95 2.56
N HIS A 100 2.34 22.80 2.89
CA HIS A 100 3.04 23.72 3.78
C HIS A 100 4.09 24.58 3.08
N GLY A 101 4.33 24.36 1.79
CA GLY A 101 5.27 25.15 1.00
C GLY A 101 6.72 25.10 1.48
N LEU A 102 7.12 24.07 2.26
CA LEU A 102 8.48 23.94 2.79
C LEU A 102 9.52 23.83 1.67
N GLY A 103 10.74 24.31 1.96
CA GLY A 103 11.89 24.13 1.08
C GLY A 103 12.31 22.65 0.95
N VAL A 104 12.95 22.28 -0.16
CA VAL A 104 13.36 20.88 -0.40
C VAL A 104 14.35 20.39 0.66
N ALA A 105 15.30 21.22 1.08
CA ALA A 105 16.28 20.86 2.10
C ALA A 105 15.61 20.68 3.48
N GLU A 106 14.71 21.58 3.85
CA GLU A 106 13.94 21.55 5.07
C GLU A 106 13.04 20.28 5.10
N THR A 107 12.28 20.04 4.03
CA THR A 107 11.47 18.82 3.88
C THR A 107 12.31 17.55 4.03
N CYS A 108 13.50 17.51 3.42
CA CYS A 108 14.41 16.38 3.51
C CYS A 108 14.72 16.03 4.98
N HIS A 109 15.05 17.03 5.80
CA HIS A 109 15.39 16.84 7.22
C HIS A 109 14.14 16.49 8.04
N GLU A 110 13.02 17.18 7.82
CA GLU A 110 11.76 16.94 8.51
C GLU A 110 11.23 15.49 8.34
N VAL A 111 11.50 14.87 7.20
CA VAL A 111 11.07 13.48 6.97
C VAL A 111 12.16 12.44 7.28
N GLY A 112 13.24 12.84 7.97
CA GLY A 112 14.25 11.93 8.50
C GLY A 112 15.32 11.48 7.50
N TYR A 113 15.58 12.25 6.44
CA TYR A 113 16.75 12.04 5.58
C TYR A 113 17.91 12.92 6.02
N SER A 114 19.10 12.35 6.11
CA SER A 114 20.33 13.07 6.45
C SER A 114 21.03 13.73 5.26
N SER A 115 20.60 13.44 4.03
CA SER A 115 21.22 13.91 2.80
C SER A 115 20.17 14.25 1.74
N VAL A 116 20.20 15.51 1.29
CA VAL A 116 19.34 16.01 0.20
C VAL A 116 19.55 15.22 -1.10
N GLY A 117 20.79 14.82 -1.39
CA GLY A 117 21.07 14.02 -2.58
C GLY A 117 20.42 12.64 -2.56
N THR A 118 20.44 11.97 -1.40
CA THR A 118 19.78 10.67 -1.20
C THR A 118 18.25 10.83 -1.26
N PHE A 119 17.73 11.87 -0.61
CA PHE A 119 16.33 12.21 -0.66
C PHE A 119 15.85 12.45 -2.10
N ASN A 120 16.52 13.31 -2.86
CA ASN A 120 16.14 13.64 -4.23
C ASN A 120 16.15 12.41 -5.16
N ARG A 121 17.16 11.55 -5.06
CA ARG A 121 17.23 10.30 -5.85
C ARG A 121 16.08 9.36 -5.50
N ARG A 122 15.80 9.18 -4.21
CA ARG A 122 14.71 8.33 -3.75
C ARG A 122 13.35 8.91 -4.17
N PHE A 123 13.17 10.20 -3.98
CA PHE A 123 11.95 10.90 -4.36
C PHE A 123 11.68 10.81 -5.86
N LEU A 124 12.68 11.09 -6.71
CA LEU A 124 12.54 10.95 -8.16
C LEU A 124 12.17 9.52 -8.57
N ARG A 125 12.84 8.52 -7.99
CA ARG A 125 12.58 7.11 -8.29
C ARG A 125 11.17 6.67 -7.90
N ASP A 126 10.73 7.06 -6.70
CA ASP A 126 9.51 6.53 -6.09
C ASP A 126 8.28 7.43 -6.29
N VAL A 127 8.47 8.69 -6.66
CA VAL A 127 7.39 9.67 -6.95
C VAL A 127 7.32 10.01 -8.44
N GLY A 128 8.41 9.81 -9.19
CA GLY A 128 8.47 10.06 -10.63
C GLY A 128 8.79 11.50 -11.02
N THR A 129 9.00 12.40 -10.04
CA THR A 129 9.39 13.79 -10.28
C THR A 129 10.36 14.28 -9.20
N GLN A 130 11.06 15.38 -9.45
CA GLN A 130 11.91 16.01 -8.44
C GLN A 130 11.05 16.74 -7.38
N PRO A 131 11.47 16.78 -6.10
CA PRO A 131 10.73 17.46 -5.04
C PRO A 131 10.44 18.93 -5.36
N GLY A 132 11.43 19.68 -5.88
CA GLY A 132 11.26 21.07 -6.27
C GLY A 132 10.35 21.27 -7.49
N ALA A 133 10.27 20.28 -8.40
CA ALA A 133 9.32 20.31 -9.50
C ALA A 133 7.88 20.08 -9.01
N LEU A 134 7.68 19.13 -8.09
CA LEU A 134 6.38 18.89 -7.46
C LEU A 134 5.86 20.15 -6.78
N ARG A 135 6.69 20.85 -6.01
CA ARG A 135 6.32 22.10 -5.36
C ARG A 135 5.87 23.16 -6.37
N ARG A 136 6.67 23.41 -7.43
CA ARG A 136 6.29 24.38 -8.48
C ARG A 136 5.00 24.01 -9.22
N ILE A 137 4.72 22.71 -9.37
CA ILE A 137 3.44 22.25 -9.92
C ILE A 137 2.32 22.58 -8.95
N ALA A 138 2.48 22.30 -7.65
CA ALA A 138 1.48 22.62 -6.63
C ALA A 138 1.18 24.11 -6.56
N ASP A 139 2.19 24.98 -6.57
CA ASP A 139 2.02 26.44 -6.57
C ASP A 139 1.19 26.90 -7.78
N ARG A 140 1.50 26.39 -8.99
CA ARG A 140 0.74 26.71 -10.20
C ARG A 140 -0.69 26.19 -10.21
N ILE A 141 -0.93 25.06 -9.52
CA ILE A 141 -2.25 24.45 -9.42
C ILE A 141 -3.14 25.20 -8.43
N ALA A 142 -2.58 25.73 -7.36
CA ALA A 142 -3.30 26.53 -6.38
C ALA A 142 -3.92 27.79 -7.02
N GLU A 143 -3.29 28.31 -8.09
CA GLU A 143 -3.75 29.48 -8.84
C GLU A 143 -4.79 29.18 -9.93
N ARG A 144 -5.02 27.91 -10.29
CA ARG A 144 -5.85 27.50 -11.44
C ARG A 144 -6.79 26.35 -11.10
N THR A 145 -7.99 26.40 -11.69
CA THR A 145 -8.90 25.24 -11.69
C THR A 145 -8.29 24.14 -12.54
N LEU A 146 -8.00 22.99 -11.92
CA LEU A 146 -7.46 21.83 -12.63
C LEU A 146 -8.50 21.22 -13.58
N PRO A 147 -8.13 20.92 -14.83
CA PRO A 147 -8.93 20.05 -15.65
C PRO A 147 -8.96 18.63 -15.06
N ALA A 148 -10.00 17.87 -15.34
CA ALA A 148 -10.00 16.44 -15.05
C ALA A 148 -8.87 15.77 -15.84
N VAL A 149 -7.98 15.07 -15.14
CA VAL A 149 -6.84 14.37 -15.75
C VAL A 149 -7.02 12.88 -15.53
N SER A 150 -6.90 12.10 -16.59
CA SER A 150 -6.94 10.64 -16.51
C SER A 150 -5.74 10.05 -17.22
N LEU A 151 -5.02 9.19 -16.51
CA LEU A 151 -3.98 8.32 -17.05
C LEU A 151 -4.58 6.92 -17.14
N LEU A 152 -5.02 6.53 -18.32
CA LEU A 152 -5.63 5.23 -18.56
C LEU A 152 -4.74 4.42 -19.51
N VAL A 153 -4.20 3.33 -19.02
CA VAL A 153 -3.45 2.36 -19.84
C VAL A 153 -4.44 1.32 -20.36
N PRO A 154 -4.39 0.94 -21.65
CA PRO A 154 -5.21 -0.15 -22.16
C PRO A 154 -4.97 -1.43 -21.37
N ALA A 155 -6.02 -2.05 -20.87
CA ALA A 155 -5.97 -3.31 -20.13
C ALA A 155 -7.22 -4.14 -20.40
N ALA A 156 -7.08 -5.46 -20.35
CA ALA A 156 -8.18 -6.40 -20.60
C ALA A 156 -9.24 -6.45 -19.48
N GLY A 157 -8.86 -6.06 -18.27
CA GLY A 157 -9.74 -6.04 -17.09
C GLY A 157 -10.00 -4.63 -16.59
N ARG A 158 -11.04 -4.49 -15.79
CA ARG A 158 -11.36 -3.26 -15.06
C ARG A 158 -11.60 -3.56 -13.59
N ILE A 159 -11.19 -2.64 -12.73
CA ILE A 159 -11.48 -2.64 -11.30
C ILE A 159 -12.45 -1.52 -11.01
N ARG A 160 -13.55 -1.84 -10.34
CA ARG A 160 -14.51 -0.85 -9.86
C ARG A 160 -14.18 -0.52 -8.41
N ILE A 161 -13.96 0.75 -8.16
CA ILE A 161 -13.58 1.29 -6.85
C ILE A 161 -14.71 2.19 -6.39
N ARG A 162 -15.30 1.86 -5.24
CA ARG A 162 -16.24 2.73 -4.53
C ARG A 162 -15.51 3.44 -3.41
N LEU A 163 -15.67 4.75 -3.35
CA LEU A 163 -15.06 5.58 -2.32
C LEU A 163 -16.09 5.89 -1.23
N ASP A 164 -15.87 5.33 -0.05
CA ASP A 164 -16.62 5.69 1.14
C ASP A 164 -15.80 6.70 1.95
N ILE A 165 -16.15 7.98 1.82
CA ILE A 165 -15.48 9.07 2.52
C ILE A 165 -16.30 9.42 3.75
N PRO A 166 -15.74 9.28 4.96
CA PRO A 166 -16.43 9.63 6.21
C PRO A 166 -16.93 11.07 6.18
N GLU A 167 -18.11 11.31 6.75
CA GLU A 167 -18.76 12.61 6.74
C GLU A 167 -17.91 13.72 7.39
N GLU A 168 -17.15 13.39 8.41
CA GLU A 168 -16.20 14.30 9.05
C GLU A 168 -15.13 14.79 8.07
N MET A 169 -14.62 13.88 7.24
CA MET A 169 -13.64 14.21 6.20
C MET A 169 -14.29 15.04 5.07
N ARG A 170 -15.54 14.73 4.69
CA ARG A 170 -16.29 15.53 3.71
C ARG A 170 -16.45 16.98 4.15
N ARG A 171 -16.76 17.20 5.43
CA ARG A 171 -16.87 18.56 6.00
C ARG A 171 -15.55 19.33 5.94
N THR A 172 -14.43 18.65 6.22
CA THR A 172 -13.11 19.27 6.18
C THR A 172 -12.65 19.58 4.75
N LEU A 173 -12.94 18.72 3.79
CA LEU A 173 -12.51 18.83 2.40
C LEU A 173 -13.41 19.77 1.55
N GLY A 174 -14.60 20.11 2.06
CA GLY A 174 -15.59 20.90 1.32
C GLY A 174 -16.45 20.08 0.36
N PRO A 175 -17.41 20.72 -0.34
CA PRO A 175 -18.48 20.03 -1.05
C PRO A 175 -18.04 19.31 -2.33
N ALA A 176 -16.90 19.65 -2.91
CA ALA A 176 -16.42 19.04 -4.15
C ALA A 176 -14.88 19.00 -4.19
N PRO A 177 -14.25 18.22 -3.30
CA PRO A 177 -12.79 18.11 -3.28
C PRO A 177 -12.27 17.43 -4.55
N TYR A 178 -11.07 17.80 -4.96
CA TYR A 178 -10.35 17.03 -5.95
C TYR A 178 -9.91 15.71 -5.34
N GLN A 179 -10.20 14.63 -6.04
CA GLN A 179 -9.86 13.27 -5.63
C GLN A 179 -8.97 12.62 -6.69
N TRP A 180 -7.86 12.12 -6.26
CA TRP A 180 -6.97 11.30 -7.09
C TRP A 180 -7.15 9.83 -6.70
N VAL A 181 -7.50 9.00 -7.69
CA VAL A 181 -7.58 7.55 -7.53
C VAL A 181 -6.65 6.92 -8.54
N GLY A 182 -5.77 6.05 -8.09
CA GLY A 182 -4.78 5.41 -8.96
C GLY A 182 -4.44 3.99 -8.53
N THR A 183 -4.05 3.18 -9.50
CA THR A 183 -3.50 1.84 -9.30
C THR A 183 -1.98 1.87 -9.39
N PHE A 184 -1.32 1.04 -8.59
CA PHE A 184 0.13 0.94 -8.54
C PHE A 184 0.55 -0.52 -8.68
N ALA A 185 1.70 -0.76 -9.26
CA ALA A 185 2.26 -2.10 -9.42
C ALA A 185 2.78 -2.73 -8.12
N ARG A 186 2.80 -1.97 -7.03
CA ARG A 186 3.25 -2.43 -5.70
C ARG A 186 2.19 -2.14 -4.65
N PRO A 187 2.10 -2.97 -3.60
CA PRO A 187 1.14 -2.78 -2.50
C PRO A 187 1.27 -1.44 -1.78
N VAL A 188 2.48 -0.88 -1.75
CA VAL A 188 2.72 0.49 -1.27
C VAL A 188 2.87 1.41 -2.47
N PRO A 189 2.08 2.51 -2.55
CA PRO A 189 2.14 3.45 -3.66
C PRO A 189 3.53 4.07 -3.81
N SER A 190 4.31 3.55 -4.73
CA SER A 190 5.64 4.04 -5.06
C SER A 190 5.86 3.98 -6.58
N GLY A 191 6.55 4.97 -7.12
CA GLY A 191 6.69 5.16 -8.56
C GLY A 191 5.48 5.87 -9.17
N LEU A 192 5.41 5.85 -10.48
CA LEU A 192 4.26 6.38 -11.22
C LEU A 192 3.08 5.40 -11.10
N PRO A 193 1.85 5.90 -10.99
CA PRO A 193 0.68 5.05 -11.07
C PRO A 193 0.61 4.37 -12.43
N THR A 194 0.18 3.13 -12.46
CA THR A 194 -0.06 2.39 -13.71
C THR A 194 -1.30 2.91 -14.43
N SER A 195 -2.31 3.30 -13.68
CA SER A 195 -3.44 4.10 -14.19
C SER A 195 -4.02 4.93 -13.07
N GLY A 196 -4.75 5.98 -13.40
CA GLY A 196 -5.39 6.81 -12.40
C GLY A 196 -6.19 7.96 -13.00
N THR A 197 -6.97 8.59 -12.17
CA THR A 197 -7.75 9.77 -12.55
C THR A 197 -7.82 10.79 -11.43
N LEU A 198 -7.79 12.05 -11.80
CA LEU A 198 -8.05 13.20 -10.93
C LEU A 198 -9.38 13.82 -11.36
N ARG A 199 -10.36 13.83 -10.49
CA ARG A 199 -11.68 14.43 -10.73
C ARG A 199 -12.20 15.09 -9.46
N ARG A 200 -13.18 15.95 -9.62
CA ARG A 200 -14.00 16.44 -8.50
C ARG A 200 -15.10 15.44 -8.20
N HIS A 201 -15.32 15.18 -6.94
CA HIS A 201 -16.45 14.40 -6.42
C HIS A 201 -16.59 13.02 -7.11
N ILE A 202 -15.81 12.06 -6.64
CA ILE A 202 -15.85 10.68 -7.11
C ILE A 202 -16.47 9.83 -6.00
N ASP A 203 -17.61 9.21 -6.28
CA ASP A 203 -18.19 8.19 -5.40
C ASP A 203 -17.86 6.78 -5.89
N GLU A 204 -17.79 6.61 -7.21
CA GLU A 204 -17.44 5.36 -7.85
C GLU A 204 -16.62 5.61 -9.11
N ILE A 205 -15.63 4.77 -9.36
CA ILE A 205 -14.76 4.86 -10.54
C ILE A 205 -14.37 3.47 -11.04
N GLU A 206 -14.24 3.36 -12.35
CA GLU A 206 -13.62 2.19 -12.99
C GLU A 206 -12.24 2.56 -13.54
N LEU A 207 -11.23 1.80 -13.13
CA LEU A 207 -9.87 1.91 -13.63
C LEU A 207 -9.45 0.62 -14.36
N PRO A 208 -8.58 0.71 -15.37
CA PRO A 208 -7.96 -0.45 -15.96
C PRO A 208 -7.21 -1.28 -14.91
N MET A 209 -7.43 -2.60 -14.93
CA MET A 209 -6.69 -3.53 -14.09
C MET A 209 -5.42 -3.94 -14.84
N VAL A 210 -4.27 -3.54 -14.34
CA VAL A 210 -2.98 -3.94 -14.90
C VAL A 210 -2.60 -5.30 -14.34
N PRO A 211 -2.34 -6.31 -15.18
CA PRO A 211 -1.91 -7.64 -14.72
C PRO A 211 -0.54 -7.56 -14.03
N GLY A 212 -0.37 -8.28 -12.96
CA GLY A 212 0.96 -8.58 -12.41
C GLY A 212 1.47 -7.65 -11.31
N SER A 213 0.60 -7.24 -10.45
CA SER A 213 1.02 -6.75 -9.12
C SER A 213 0.59 -7.72 -8.03
#